data_f9dd8c92ef9a33236b26d3b281f8fdda
#
_entry.id   f9dd8c92ef9a33236b26d3b281f8fdda
#
_cell.length_a   1.000
_cell.length_b   1.000
_cell.length_c   1.000
_cell.angle_alpha   90.00
_cell.angle_beta   90.00
_cell.angle_gamma   90.00
#
_symmetry.space_group_name_H-M   'P 1'
#
loop_
_entity.id
_entity.type
_entity.pdbx_description
1 polymer ?
#
loop_
_entity_poly.entity_id
_entity_poly.type
_entity_poly.pdbx_seq_one_letter_code
_entity_poly.pdbx_strand_id
1 'polypeptide(L)'
;VIGSKSLLSEVELVDIVTRVFAKLGISVTLKMNNRKILFGIAESIGHADKMIDITVAIDKLDKIGLDNVKAELRERGIDDEAIAKLQPILELSGTNAEKLSKLSEVIGASETGAKGIEEMRTIFDNVEALGIALIPELDLSLARGLNYYTGAIFEVKANDFQIGSISG
;
A
#
# COMPACT_ATOMS: atom_id res chain seq x y z
N VAL A 1 10.69 -1.62 -15.22
CA VAL A 1 12.07 -1.85 -15.71
C VAL A 1 12.21 -3.32 -16.04
N ILE A 2 12.69 -3.62 -17.24
CA ILE A 2 12.91 -5.00 -17.69
C ILE A 2 14.38 -5.35 -17.44
N GLY A 3 14.64 -6.56 -16.86
CA GLY A 3 15.99 -7.08 -16.68
C GLY A 3 16.65 -6.81 -15.32
N SER A 4 15.97 -6.15 -14.40
CA SER A 4 16.45 -5.94 -13.04
C SER A 4 15.41 -6.40 -11.99
N LYS A 5 15.90 -7.02 -10.91
CA LYS A 5 15.12 -7.30 -9.70
C LYS A 5 15.46 -6.32 -8.56
N SER A 6 16.26 -5.30 -8.87
CA SER A 6 16.69 -4.31 -7.87
C SER A 6 15.57 -3.34 -7.59
N LEU A 7 15.28 -3.10 -6.30
CA LEU A 7 14.33 -2.07 -5.83
C LEU A 7 14.82 -0.64 -6.06
N LEU A 8 16.03 -0.45 -6.59
CA LEU A 8 16.51 0.87 -7.00
C LEU A 8 15.69 1.47 -8.14
N SER A 9 15.02 0.63 -8.95
CA SER A 9 14.12 1.11 -10.00
C SER A 9 12.89 1.81 -9.42
N GLU A 10 12.36 1.31 -8.32
CA GLU A 10 11.26 1.92 -7.57
C GLU A 10 11.71 3.25 -6.93
N VAL A 11 12.92 3.28 -6.38
CA VAL A 11 13.52 4.52 -5.82
C VAL A 11 13.76 5.57 -6.90
N GLU A 12 14.26 5.16 -8.07
CA GLU A 12 14.42 6.04 -9.24
C GLU A 12 13.09 6.63 -9.68
N LEU A 13 12.00 5.84 -9.66
CA LEU A 13 10.67 6.33 -9.99
C LEU A 13 10.20 7.41 -9.01
N VAL A 14 10.45 7.23 -7.70
CA VAL A 14 10.17 8.25 -6.68
C VAL A 14 10.94 9.55 -6.96
N ASP A 15 12.23 9.45 -7.32
CA ASP A 15 13.04 10.62 -7.66
C ASP A 15 12.53 11.33 -8.93
N ILE A 16 12.15 10.56 -9.96
CA ILE A 16 11.55 11.11 -11.19
C ILE A 16 10.27 11.88 -10.86
N VAL A 17 9.34 11.28 -10.09
CA VAL A 17 8.11 11.93 -9.67
C VAL A 17 8.43 13.22 -8.90
N THR A 18 9.34 13.16 -7.94
CA THR A 18 9.78 14.32 -7.16
C THR A 18 10.24 15.47 -8.05
N ARG A 19 11.14 15.20 -8.99
CA ARG A 19 11.72 16.21 -9.86
C ARG A 19 10.72 16.78 -10.88
N VAL A 20 9.87 15.94 -11.44
CA VAL A 20 8.86 16.34 -12.43
C VAL A 20 7.86 17.28 -11.79
N PHE A 21 7.24 16.90 -10.67
CA PHE A 21 6.21 17.72 -10.04
C PHE A 21 6.77 18.98 -9.39
N ALA A 22 8.02 18.94 -8.88
CA ALA A 22 8.71 20.16 -8.45
C ALA A 22 8.91 21.15 -9.60
N LYS A 23 9.32 20.69 -10.79
CA LYS A 23 9.47 21.54 -11.98
C LYS A 23 8.14 22.11 -12.48
N LEU A 24 7.05 21.36 -12.34
CA LEU A 24 5.71 21.79 -12.71
C LEU A 24 5.09 22.75 -11.67
N GLY A 25 5.70 22.90 -10.49
CA GLY A 25 5.15 23.68 -9.39
C GLY A 25 3.86 23.09 -8.82
N ILE A 26 3.65 21.78 -8.95
CA ILE A 26 2.46 21.07 -8.47
C ILE A 26 2.83 20.33 -7.18
N SER A 27 2.10 20.65 -6.09
CA SER A 27 2.22 19.90 -4.85
C SER A 27 1.52 18.53 -4.98
N VAL A 28 2.23 17.46 -4.65
CA VAL A 28 1.72 16.08 -4.77
C VAL A 28 2.02 15.26 -3.53
N THR A 29 1.15 14.27 -3.30
CA THR A 29 1.39 13.16 -2.40
C THR A 29 1.63 11.91 -3.24
N LEU A 30 2.71 11.19 -2.97
CA LEU A 30 3.00 9.89 -3.57
C LEU A 30 2.60 8.81 -2.58
N LYS A 31 1.57 8.05 -2.92
CA LYS A 31 1.13 6.89 -2.16
C LYS A 31 1.78 5.64 -2.71
N MET A 32 2.16 4.74 -1.83
CA MET A 32 2.74 3.45 -2.18
C MET A 32 2.10 2.32 -1.38
N ASN A 33 2.01 1.17 -2.00
CA ASN A 33 1.66 -0.10 -1.38
C ASN A 33 2.45 -1.24 -2.04
N ASN A 34 2.25 -2.46 -1.58
CA ASN A 34 2.86 -3.64 -2.18
C ASN A 34 1.83 -4.78 -2.26
N ARG A 35 1.68 -5.37 -3.45
CA ARG A 35 0.76 -6.49 -3.66
C ARG A 35 1.03 -7.67 -2.71
N LYS A 36 2.30 -7.90 -2.33
CA LYS A 36 2.70 -8.97 -1.42
C LYS A 36 2.20 -8.70 0.01
N ILE A 37 2.14 -7.43 0.44
CA ILE A 37 1.53 -7.05 1.72
C ILE A 37 0.04 -7.37 1.68
N LEU A 38 -0.67 -6.99 0.62
CA LEU A 38 -2.11 -7.28 0.46
C LEU A 38 -2.40 -8.77 0.45
N PHE A 39 -1.54 -9.57 -0.20
CA PHE A 39 -1.64 -11.03 -0.16
C PHE A 39 -1.39 -11.58 1.25
N GLY A 40 -0.36 -11.08 1.94
CA GLY A 40 -0.04 -11.48 3.32
C GLY A 40 -1.17 -11.16 4.29
N ILE A 41 -1.87 -10.04 4.11
CA ILE A 41 -3.08 -9.70 4.88
C ILE A 41 -4.16 -10.76 4.67
N ALA A 42 -4.49 -11.09 3.43
CA ALA A 42 -5.51 -12.09 3.12
C ALA A 42 -5.12 -13.49 3.65
N GLU A 43 -3.85 -13.86 3.53
CA GLU A 43 -3.31 -15.13 4.04
C GLU A 43 -3.38 -15.20 5.57
N SER A 44 -3.00 -14.12 6.28
CA SER A 44 -2.97 -14.09 7.75
C SER A 44 -4.35 -14.27 8.40
N ILE A 45 -5.42 -13.91 7.69
CA ILE A 45 -6.79 -14.08 8.15
C ILE A 45 -7.45 -15.38 7.63
N GLY A 46 -6.69 -16.21 6.88
CA GLY A 46 -7.17 -17.49 6.35
C GLY A 46 -7.98 -17.40 5.06
N HIS A 47 -7.97 -16.26 4.36
CA HIS A 47 -8.75 -16.01 3.15
C HIS A 47 -7.88 -15.60 1.96
N ALA A 48 -6.75 -16.28 1.74
CA ALA A 48 -5.83 -15.98 0.62
C ALA A 48 -6.51 -16.03 -0.75
N ASP A 49 -7.50 -16.90 -0.92
CA ASP A 49 -8.33 -17.05 -2.12
C ASP A 49 -9.23 -15.81 -2.39
N LYS A 50 -9.53 -15.04 -1.36
CA LYS A 50 -10.37 -13.83 -1.41
C LYS A 50 -9.57 -12.52 -1.36
N MET A 51 -8.27 -12.56 -1.64
CA MET A 51 -7.41 -11.37 -1.61
C MET A 51 -8.01 -10.19 -2.39
N ILE A 52 -8.57 -10.43 -3.58
CA ILE A 52 -9.16 -9.37 -4.41
C ILE A 52 -10.38 -8.76 -3.73
N ASP A 53 -11.27 -9.58 -3.15
CA ASP A 53 -12.46 -9.11 -2.46
C ASP A 53 -12.10 -8.27 -1.23
N ILE A 54 -11.13 -8.72 -0.45
CA ILE A 54 -10.62 -8.01 0.73
C ILE A 54 -10.03 -6.66 0.33
N THR A 55 -9.18 -6.63 -0.70
CA THR A 55 -8.52 -5.41 -1.15
C THR A 55 -9.49 -4.41 -1.77
N VAL A 56 -10.52 -4.86 -2.51
CA VAL A 56 -11.60 -4.00 -3.02
C VAL A 56 -12.40 -3.37 -1.89
N ALA A 57 -12.64 -4.09 -0.79
CA ALA A 57 -13.31 -3.52 0.38
C ALA A 57 -12.41 -2.49 1.09
N ILE A 58 -11.12 -2.78 1.24
CA ILE A 58 -10.13 -1.87 1.85
C ILE A 58 -9.97 -0.58 1.04
N ASP A 59 -9.95 -0.64 -0.31
CA ASP A 59 -9.86 0.55 -1.19
C ASP A 59 -11.02 1.56 -0.97
N LYS A 60 -12.11 1.09 -0.39
CA LYS A 60 -13.27 1.93 -0.10
C LYS A 60 -13.23 2.57 1.29
N LEU A 61 -12.26 2.22 2.14
CA LEU A 61 -12.21 2.63 3.54
C LEU A 61 -12.37 4.14 3.72
N ASP A 62 -11.63 4.93 2.96
CA ASP A 62 -11.69 6.41 3.01
C ASP A 62 -13.05 6.98 2.56
N LYS A 63 -13.81 6.21 1.76
CA LYS A 63 -15.07 6.67 1.16
C LYS A 63 -16.31 6.31 1.97
N ILE A 64 -16.33 5.08 2.50
CA ILE A 64 -17.53 4.54 3.15
C ILE A 64 -17.36 4.31 4.66
N GLY A 65 -16.14 4.42 5.17
CA GLY A 65 -15.80 4.25 6.59
C GLY A 65 -15.73 2.78 7.04
N LEU A 66 -15.17 2.59 8.24
CA LEU A 66 -14.81 1.27 8.78
C LEU A 66 -16.01 0.31 8.90
N ASP A 67 -17.15 0.79 9.42
CA ASP A 67 -18.32 -0.07 9.66
C ASP A 67 -18.90 -0.61 8.34
N ASN A 68 -18.95 0.22 7.30
CA ASN A 68 -19.43 -0.19 5.99
C ASN A 68 -18.43 -1.13 5.29
N VAL A 69 -17.13 -0.93 5.48
CA VAL A 69 -16.10 -1.88 5.00
C VAL A 69 -16.28 -3.24 5.67
N LYS A 70 -16.50 -3.30 6.98
CA LYS A 70 -16.78 -4.56 7.69
C LYS A 70 -18.06 -5.23 7.18
N ALA A 71 -19.11 -4.47 6.90
CA ALA A 71 -20.34 -5.00 6.32
C ALA A 71 -20.09 -5.61 4.93
N GLU A 72 -19.37 -4.89 4.06
CA GLU A 72 -19.00 -5.38 2.73
C GLU A 72 -18.13 -6.65 2.79
N LEU A 73 -17.19 -6.72 3.73
CA LEU A 73 -16.36 -7.92 3.94
C LEU A 73 -17.22 -9.13 4.32
N ARG A 74 -18.25 -8.96 5.20
CA ARG A 74 -19.20 -10.03 5.53
C ARG A 74 -20.01 -10.49 4.31
N GLU A 75 -20.50 -9.56 3.50
CA GLU A 75 -21.22 -9.88 2.26
C GLU A 75 -20.36 -10.67 1.27
N ARG A 76 -19.04 -10.45 1.28
CA ARG A 76 -18.07 -11.19 0.47
C ARG A 76 -17.65 -12.53 1.12
N GLY A 77 -18.26 -12.88 2.25
CA GLY A 77 -18.05 -14.16 2.95
C GLY A 77 -16.75 -14.22 3.75
N ILE A 78 -16.30 -13.07 4.26
CA ILE A 78 -15.24 -12.99 5.28
C ILE A 78 -15.95 -13.07 6.65
N ASP A 79 -15.56 -14.01 7.49
CA ASP A 79 -16.16 -14.20 8.79
C ASP A 79 -15.73 -13.14 9.83
N ASP A 80 -16.48 -13.04 10.93
CA ASP A 80 -16.24 -12.02 11.95
C ASP A 80 -14.89 -12.19 12.67
N GLU A 81 -14.37 -13.42 12.77
CA GLU A 81 -13.03 -13.65 13.35
C GLU A 81 -11.95 -13.07 12.46
N ALA A 82 -12.04 -13.31 11.16
CA ALA A 82 -11.12 -12.74 10.16
C ALA A 82 -11.21 -11.20 10.12
N ILE A 83 -12.43 -10.64 10.20
CA ILE A 83 -12.66 -9.19 10.26
C ILE A 83 -12.04 -8.58 11.54
N ALA A 84 -12.15 -9.26 12.67
CA ALA A 84 -11.51 -8.81 13.92
C ALA A 84 -9.97 -8.78 13.80
N LYS A 85 -9.38 -9.77 13.12
CA LYS A 85 -7.93 -9.79 12.82
C LYS A 85 -7.51 -8.67 11.86
N LEU A 86 -8.40 -8.26 10.94
CA LEU A 86 -8.15 -7.14 10.03
C LEU A 86 -8.23 -5.77 10.69
N GLN A 87 -8.95 -5.62 11.81
CA GLN A 87 -9.20 -4.32 12.40
C GLN A 87 -7.94 -3.50 12.68
N PRO A 88 -6.85 -4.04 13.28
CA PRO A 88 -5.62 -3.27 13.49
C PRO A 88 -4.97 -2.77 12.19
N ILE A 89 -5.23 -3.45 11.08
CA ILE A 89 -4.74 -3.09 9.74
C ILE A 89 -5.61 -1.98 9.13
N LEU A 90 -6.93 -2.06 9.29
CA LEU A 90 -7.87 -1.05 8.81
C LEU A 90 -7.73 0.28 9.56
N GLU A 91 -7.29 0.26 10.81
CA GLU A 91 -7.05 1.43 11.66
C GLU A 91 -5.57 1.87 11.65
N LEU A 92 -4.76 1.34 10.71
CA LEU A 92 -3.33 1.59 10.65
C LEU A 92 -3.02 3.07 10.40
N SER A 93 -2.29 3.68 11.30
CA SER A 93 -1.92 5.11 11.24
C SER A 93 -0.49 5.31 11.77
N GLY A 94 0.06 6.49 11.55
CA GLY A 94 1.41 6.86 11.96
C GLY A 94 2.41 6.93 10.81
N THR A 95 3.70 6.92 11.14
CA THR A 95 4.81 6.92 10.18
C THR A 95 4.89 5.61 9.39
N ASN A 96 5.58 5.62 8.25
CA ASN A 96 5.82 4.40 7.47
C ASN A 96 6.48 3.30 8.31
N ALA A 97 7.44 3.65 9.16
CA ALA A 97 8.14 2.70 10.02
C ALA A 97 7.19 2.05 11.05
N GLU A 98 6.31 2.85 11.69
CA GLU A 98 5.30 2.35 12.64
C GLU A 98 4.29 1.46 11.93
N LYS A 99 3.81 1.87 10.74
CA LYS A 99 2.90 1.07 9.92
C LYS A 99 3.53 -0.28 9.54
N LEU A 100 4.79 -0.29 9.05
CA LEU A 100 5.49 -1.53 8.69
C LEU A 100 5.77 -2.42 9.90
N SER A 101 6.04 -1.84 11.07
CA SER A 101 6.22 -2.60 12.32
C SER A 101 4.94 -3.34 12.71
N LYS A 102 3.80 -2.63 12.75
CA LYS A 102 2.49 -3.23 13.05
C LYS A 102 2.07 -4.28 12.03
N LEU A 103 2.34 -4.02 10.75
CA LEU A 103 2.11 -5.03 9.71
C LEU A 103 2.94 -6.28 9.94
N SER A 104 4.19 -6.13 10.33
CA SER A 104 5.07 -7.28 10.63
C SER A 104 4.53 -8.15 11.77
N GLU A 105 3.89 -7.55 12.78
CA GLU A 105 3.26 -8.28 13.89
C GLU A 105 2.06 -9.11 13.42
N VAL A 106 1.27 -8.59 12.48
CA VAL A 106 0.03 -9.23 12.01
C VAL A 106 0.29 -10.23 10.88
N ILE A 107 1.11 -9.85 9.90
CA ILE A 107 1.32 -10.65 8.68
C ILE A 107 2.72 -11.24 8.55
N GLY A 108 3.58 -11.07 9.55
CA GLY A 108 4.98 -11.54 9.49
C GLY A 108 5.15 -13.06 9.40
N ALA A 109 4.12 -13.83 9.76
CA ALA A 109 4.08 -15.28 9.55
C ALA A 109 3.86 -15.68 8.08
N SER A 110 3.34 -14.80 7.24
CA SER A 110 3.25 -14.97 5.79
C SER A 110 4.61 -14.67 5.16
N GLU A 111 5.23 -15.65 4.52
CA GLU A 111 6.50 -15.47 3.81
C GLU A 111 6.38 -14.39 2.73
N THR A 112 5.28 -14.40 1.97
CA THR A 112 4.99 -13.40 0.95
C THR A 112 4.76 -12.02 1.56
N GLY A 113 3.99 -11.94 2.66
CA GLY A 113 3.72 -10.70 3.38
C GLY A 113 5.00 -10.08 3.95
N ALA A 114 5.83 -10.89 4.62
CA ALA A 114 7.11 -10.48 5.18
C ALA A 114 8.05 -9.91 4.10
N LYS A 115 8.10 -10.57 2.92
CA LYS A 115 8.87 -10.08 1.78
C LYS A 115 8.35 -8.73 1.26
N GLY A 116 7.05 -8.54 1.22
CA GLY A 116 6.45 -7.26 0.84
C GLY A 116 6.82 -6.12 1.81
N ILE A 117 6.84 -6.42 3.11
CA ILE A 117 7.28 -5.47 4.14
C ILE A 117 8.76 -5.10 3.98
N GLU A 118 9.63 -6.11 3.74
CA GLU A 118 11.05 -5.89 3.51
C GLU A 118 11.31 -5.03 2.27
N GLU A 119 10.61 -5.29 1.17
CA GLU A 119 10.70 -4.49 -0.05
C GLU A 119 10.30 -3.02 0.20
N MET A 120 9.19 -2.77 0.89
CA MET A 120 8.76 -1.41 1.22
C MET A 120 9.74 -0.70 2.14
N ARG A 121 10.26 -1.39 3.15
CA ARG A 121 11.30 -0.85 4.04
C ARG A 121 12.53 -0.45 3.25
N THR A 122 13.04 -1.34 2.39
CA THR A 122 14.20 -1.07 1.54
C THR A 122 13.98 0.16 0.65
N ILE A 123 12.79 0.33 0.07
CA ILE A 123 12.49 1.50 -0.77
C ILE A 123 12.50 2.77 0.09
N PHE A 124 11.81 2.79 1.23
CA PHE A 124 11.75 3.98 2.09
C PHE A 124 13.13 4.37 2.64
N ASP A 125 13.92 3.39 3.11
CA ASP A 125 15.27 3.62 3.62
C ASP A 125 16.19 4.22 2.53
N ASN A 126 16.10 3.73 1.28
CA ASN A 126 16.88 4.26 0.18
C ASN A 126 16.41 5.67 -0.24
N VAL A 127 15.10 5.94 -0.25
CA VAL A 127 14.56 7.28 -0.53
C VAL A 127 15.09 8.29 0.48
N GLU A 128 15.09 7.93 1.76
CA GLU A 128 15.63 8.76 2.85
C GLU A 128 17.14 8.94 2.72
N ALA A 129 17.89 7.85 2.54
CA ALA A 129 19.36 7.87 2.42
C ALA A 129 19.86 8.71 1.25
N LEU A 130 19.09 8.76 0.15
CA LEU A 130 19.40 9.58 -1.03
C LEU A 130 18.93 11.04 -0.90
N GLY A 131 18.24 11.39 0.20
CA GLY A 131 17.72 12.74 0.43
C GLY A 131 16.66 13.16 -0.58
N ILE A 132 15.86 12.23 -1.12
CA ILE A 132 14.77 12.53 -2.03
C ILE A 132 13.69 13.28 -1.26
N ALA A 133 13.33 14.48 -1.71
CA ALA A 133 12.47 15.40 -0.96
C ALA A 133 11.02 14.89 -0.78
N LEU A 134 10.49 14.15 -1.76
CA LEU A 134 9.16 13.56 -1.68
C LEU A 134 9.25 12.19 -1.02
N ILE A 135 8.83 12.11 0.24
CA ILE A 135 8.75 10.84 0.96
C ILE A 135 7.42 10.16 0.61
N PRO A 136 7.43 8.95 0.03
CA PRO A 136 6.20 8.22 -0.26
C PRO A 136 5.48 7.85 1.03
N GLU A 137 4.14 7.80 0.98
CA GLU A 137 3.29 7.38 2.08
C GLU A 137 2.83 5.93 1.87
N LEU A 138 3.05 5.05 2.84
CA LEU A 138 2.44 3.72 2.85
C LEU A 138 0.94 3.84 3.06
N ASP A 139 0.16 3.41 2.06
CA ASP A 139 -1.30 3.45 2.07
C ASP A 139 -1.88 2.10 1.64
N LEU A 140 -2.43 1.37 2.59
CA LEU A 140 -3.00 0.03 2.34
C LEU A 140 -4.30 0.07 1.54
N SER A 141 -4.99 1.24 1.48
CA SER A 141 -6.16 1.42 0.62
C SER A 141 -5.79 1.47 -0.87
N LEU A 142 -4.51 1.67 -1.19
CA LEU A 142 -4.04 1.63 -2.57
C LEU A 142 -3.96 0.18 -3.06
N ALA A 143 -5.04 -0.30 -3.69
CA ALA A 143 -5.21 -1.68 -4.14
C ALA A 143 -5.50 -1.81 -5.65
N ARG A 144 -5.20 -0.79 -6.43
CA ARG A 144 -5.46 -0.76 -7.88
C ARG A 144 -4.43 -1.57 -8.66
N GLY A 145 -4.84 -2.05 -9.82
CA GLY A 145 -3.94 -2.73 -10.76
C GLY A 145 -3.45 -4.10 -10.30
N LEU A 146 -4.11 -4.75 -9.35
CA LEU A 146 -3.69 -6.03 -8.76
C LEU A 146 -3.54 -7.17 -9.78
N ASN A 147 -4.14 -7.05 -10.96
CA ASN A 147 -4.05 -8.08 -12.00
C ASN A 147 -2.69 -8.06 -12.75
N TYR A 148 -1.94 -6.96 -12.68
CA TYR A 148 -0.65 -6.82 -13.36
C TYR A 148 0.52 -6.42 -12.47
N TYR A 149 0.29 -5.78 -11.33
CA TYR A 149 1.35 -5.53 -10.34
C TYR A 149 1.77 -6.82 -9.65
N THR A 150 3.08 -6.99 -9.47
CA THR A 150 3.68 -8.14 -8.76
C THR A 150 4.35 -7.72 -7.44
N GLY A 151 4.62 -6.44 -7.24
CA GLY A 151 5.32 -5.86 -6.11
C GLY A 151 4.75 -4.50 -5.74
N ALA A 152 5.61 -3.48 -5.74
CA ALA A 152 5.25 -2.12 -5.38
C ALA A 152 4.18 -1.52 -6.31
N ILE A 153 3.26 -0.76 -5.73
CA ILE A 153 2.17 -0.05 -6.37
C ILE A 153 2.34 1.43 -6.05
N PHE A 154 2.15 2.30 -7.04
CA PHE A 154 2.33 3.74 -6.92
C PHE A 154 1.05 4.48 -7.30
N GLU A 155 0.77 5.58 -6.63
CA GLU A 155 -0.26 6.54 -7.00
C GLU A 155 0.19 7.95 -6.63
N VAL A 156 0.16 8.85 -7.61
CA VAL A 156 0.42 10.28 -7.39
C VAL A 156 -0.90 11.02 -7.35
N LYS A 157 -1.14 11.77 -6.27
CA LYS A 157 -2.30 12.64 -6.08
C LYS A 157 -1.86 14.09 -6.01
N ALA A 158 -2.57 14.99 -6.70
CA ALA A 158 -2.38 16.43 -6.52
C ALA A 158 -3.01 16.87 -5.20
N ASN A 159 -2.31 17.73 -4.44
CA ASN A 159 -2.80 18.22 -3.15
C ASN A 159 -3.76 19.40 -3.31
N ASP A 160 -3.55 20.21 -4.35
CA ASP A 160 -4.27 21.47 -4.55
C ASP A 160 -5.50 21.34 -5.47
N PHE A 161 -5.75 20.16 -6.01
CA PHE A 161 -6.85 19.91 -6.96
C PHE A 161 -7.62 18.64 -6.57
N GLN A 162 -8.95 18.71 -6.64
CA GLN A 162 -9.83 17.56 -6.43
C GLN A 162 -9.94 16.66 -7.69
N ILE A 163 -8.85 16.45 -8.37
CA ILE A 163 -8.72 15.45 -9.41
C ILE A 163 -8.08 14.22 -8.76
N GLY A 164 -8.71 13.09 -8.82
CA GLY A 164 -8.19 11.85 -8.20
C GLY A 164 -6.70 11.57 -8.49
N SER A 165 -6.33 10.35 -8.79
CA SER A 165 -4.97 10.01 -9.20
C SER A 165 -4.59 10.71 -10.51
N ILE A 166 -3.41 11.34 -10.53
CA ILE A 166 -2.86 12.00 -11.74
C ILE A 166 -1.77 11.17 -12.41
N SER A 167 -1.23 10.19 -11.73
CA SER A 167 -0.29 9.19 -12.26
C SER A 167 -0.25 7.95 -11.34
N GLY A 168 0.07 6.80 -11.93
CA GLY A 168 0.25 5.54 -11.19
C GLY A 168 0.70 4.43 -12.12
#